data_372a7116cf9e7aff1ba32ef0acaeed8c
#
_entry.id   372a7116cf9e7aff1ba32ef0acaeed8c
#
_cell.length_a   1.000
_cell.length_b   1.000
_cell.length_c   1.000
_cell.angle_alpha   90.00
_cell.angle_beta   90.00
_cell.angle_gamma   90.00
#
_symmetry.space_group_name_H-M   'P 1'
#
loop_
_entity.id
_entity.type
_entity.pdbx_description
1 polymer ?
#
loop_
_entity_poly.entity_id
_entity_poly.type
_entity_poly.pdbx_seq_one_letter_code
_entity_poly.pdbx_strand_id
1 'polypeptide(L)'
;MRLALFLLNCTAVFTLSAQTIQKWYNLAAPLTEISGMTVWQQRYFAHGDGGSPAMVFELNAHGKIIDTTILIKPNADWEDMAANNTHFFVGDFGNNNGTRKDLKILKFPTDSLGKSKVMPEVISFSYADQTDFTSSTFTNYDCEAMVATADSLYLFSKSKSSGICRVYSLPVNAGTYIAQVCDTVQPPFWVTGAHYSNNRLLLSGYVPNLIFSLTPLIYTCEMKNGRVQHGTGKTYPLTYTGTRQVETICFSNTGSILFSGEAYGGDSAAVFELILPATKTNRSQPKGHGLIPNPAKDRLQLHNSKPGSYCGFYNPTGRLIDTIIPDNLGEMNIQHLPGGIYWVGYEDSEGRKVFERLLKY
;
A
#
# COMPACT_ATOMS: atom_id res chain seq x y z
N MET A 1 -42.96 -49.27 -9.61
CA MET A 1 -42.64 -47.92 -10.01
C MET A 1 -41.43 -47.45 -9.13
N ARG A 2 -40.22 -47.57 -9.64
CA ARG A 2 -38.99 -47.15 -8.91
C ARG A 2 -38.60 -45.74 -9.36
N LEU A 3 -38.65 -44.80 -8.44
CA LEU A 3 -38.23 -43.43 -8.65
C LEU A 3 -36.72 -43.37 -8.52
N ALA A 4 -36.00 -43.08 -9.61
CA ALA A 4 -34.56 -42.85 -9.60
C ALA A 4 -34.30 -41.37 -9.29
N LEU A 5 -33.69 -41.12 -8.14
CA LEU A 5 -33.24 -39.79 -7.71
C LEU A 5 -31.88 -39.47 -8.37
N PHE A 6 -31.85 -38.57 -9.37
CA PHE A 6 -30.65 -38.06 -9.94
C PHE A 6 -30.13 -36.94 -9.03
N LEU A 7 -29.10 -37.25 -8.25
CA LEU A 7 -28.28 -36.23 -7.56
C LEU A 7 -27.31 -35.57 -8.55
N LEU A 8 -27.63 -34.35 -8.96
CA LEU A 8 -26.75 -33.54 -9.74
C LEU A 8 -25.67 -32.98 -8.80
N ASN A 9 -24.50 -33.62 -8.78
CA ASN A 9 -23.30 -33.05 -8.10
C ASN A 9 -22.79 -31.89 -8.90
N CYS A 10 -23.18 -30.67 -8.53
CA CYS A 10 -22.59 -29.44 -9.03
C CYS A 10 -21.29 -29.15 -8.24
N THR A 11 -20.17 -29.72 -8.68
CA THR A 11 -18.86 -29.34 -8.17
C THR A 11 -18.52 -27.97 -8.71
N ALA A 12 -18.83 -26.92 -7.93
CA ALA A 12 -18.29 -25.59 -8.18
C ALA A 12 -16.77 -25.63 -7.96
N VAL A 13 -16.01 -25.67 -9.03
CA VAL A 13 -14.56 -25.49 -8.99
C VAL A 13 -14.31 -24.02 -8.67
N PHE A 14 -14.16 -23.72 -7.39
CA PHE A 14 -13.58 -22.44 -6.96
C PHE A 14 -12.10 -22.46 -7.32
N THR A 15 -11.72 -21.83 -8.42
CA THR A 15 -10.32 -21.47 -8.65
C THR A 15 -9.98 -20.39 -7.63
N LEU A 16 -9.51 -20.79 -6.44
CA LEU A 16 -8.79 -19.89 -5.56
C LEU A 16 -7.55 -19.44 -6.33
N SER A 17 -7.56 -18.20 -6.78
CA SER A 17 -6.35 -17.57 -7.27
C SER A 17 -5.45 -17.38 -6.04
N ALA A 18 -4.46 -18.25 -5.88
CA ALA A 18 -3.59 -18.24 -4.72
C ALA A 18 -2.67 -17.01 -4.75
N GLN A 19 -2.48 -16.38 -3.59
CA GLN A 19 -1.39 -15.41 -3.43
C GLN A 19 -0.06 -16.10 -3.72
N THR A 20 0.85 -15.42 -4.39
CA THR A 20 2.21 -15.92 -4.64
C THR A 20 3.20 -15.07 -3.86
N ILE A 21 4.04 -15.72 -3.07
CA ILE A 21 5.16 -15.08 -2.39
C ILE A 21 6.42 -15.60 -3.03
N GLN A 22 7.30 -14.70 -3.45
CA GLN A 22 8.61 -15.05 -3.97
C GLN A 22 9.69 -14.20 -3.31
N LYS A 23 10.85 -14.80 -3.09
CA LYS A 23 12.01 -14.05 -2.65
C LYS A 23 12.47 -13.16 -3.80
N TRP A 24 12.56 -11.87 -3.56
CA TRP A 24 13.01 -10.93 -4.57
C TRP A 24 14.54 -10.88 -4.60
N TYR A 25 15.18 -10.60 -3.45
CA TYR A 25 16.63 -10.67 -3.30
C TYR A 25 17.05 -10.84 -1.84
N ASN A 26 18.29 -11.27 -1.63
CA ASN A 26 18.93 -11.26 -0.30
C ASN A 26 19.54 -9.89 -0.03
N LEU A 27 19.47 -9.47 1.22
CA LEU A 27 20.15 -8.29 1.72
C LEU A 27 21.48 -8.68 2.33
N ALA A 28 22.51 -7.85 2.12
CA ALA A 28 23.81 -7.99 2.74
C ALA A 28 23.98 -6.93 3.85
N ALA A 29 25.02 -7.10 4.67
CA ALA A 29 25.40 -6.04 5.62
C ALA A 29 25.57 -4.70 4.88
N PRO A 30 25.10 -3.57 5.46
CA PRO A 30 24.61 -3.41 6.83
C PRO A 30 23.08 -3.57 7.01
N LEU A 31 22.37 -4.19 6.07
CA LEU A 31 20.89 -4.37 6.10
C LEU A 31 20.47 -5.78 6.54
N THR A 32 21.26 -6.45 7.37
CA THR A 32 20.89 -7.75 7.94
C THR A 32 19.78 -7.65 8.99
N GLU A 33 19.69 -6.51 9.65
CA GLU A 33 18.62 -6.13 10.57
C GLU A 33 17.90 -4.91 9.96
N ILE A 34 17.24 -5.15 8.82
CA ILE A 34 16.50 -4.13 8.11
C ILE A 34 15.22 -3.80 8.87
N SER A 35 15.00 -2.53 9.19
CA SER A 35 13.83 -2.04 9.93
C SER A 35 12.95 -1.12 9.11
N GLY A 36 13.51 -0.24 8.27
CA GLY A 36 12.73 0.67 7.43
C GLY A 36 13.00 0.48 5.94
N MET A 37 11.93 0.49 5.12
CA MET A 37 12.04 0.51 3.66
C MET A 37 10.90 1.33 3.03
N THR A 38 11.22 2.18 2.08
CA THR A 38 10.23 2.94 1.33
C THR A 38 10.58 3.04 -0.15
N VAL A 39 9.60 3.39 -0.98
CA VAL A 39 9.77 3.69 -2.39
C VAL A 39 9.50 5.18 -2.64
N TRP A 40 10.40 5.82 -3.39
CA TRP A 40 10.23 7.20 -3.81
C TRP A 40 10.74 7.36 -5.26
N GLN A 41 9.92 7.90 -6.14
CA GLN A 41 10.21 8.04 -7.58
C GLN A 41 10.78 6.75 -8.22
N GLN A 42 10.15 5.61 -7.93
CA GLN A 42 10.55 4.28 -8.42
C GLN A 42 11.93 3.79 -7.93
N ARG A 43 12.52 4.43 -6.95
CA ARG A 43 13.77 4.06 -6.28
C ARG A 43 13.44 3.50 -4.90
N TYR A 44 14.22 2.52 -4.45
CA TYR A 44 14.03 1.85 -3.17
C TYR A 44 15.06 2.33 -2.17
N PHE A 45 14.62 2.67 -0.97
CA PHE A 45 15.46 3.15 0.12
C PHE A 45 15.21 2.32 1.37
N ALA A 46 16.28 2.02 2.10
CA ALA A 46 16.20 1.22 3.32
C ALA A 46 17.21 1.70 4.37
N HIS A 47 16.95 1.38 5.64
CA HIS A 47 17.90 1.51 6.73
C HIS A 47 17.85 0.29 7.66
N GLY A 48 18.87 0.15 8.50
CA GLY A 48 18.88 -0.86 9.55
C GLY A 48 18.27 -0.36 10.85
N ASP A 49 17.98 -1.29 11.74
CA ASP A 49 17.43 -1.11 13.07
C ASP A 49 18.37 -0.35 14.02
N GLY A 50 17.93 -0.12 15.25
CA GLY A 50 18.65 0.51 16.34
C GLY A 50 20.07 -0.05 16.50
N GLY A 51 21.07 0.86 16.67
CA GLY A 51 22.46 0.47 16.72
C GLY A 51 23.16 0.25 15.37
N SER A 52 22.43 0.16 14.26
CA SER A 52 22.97 0.17 12.90
C SER A 52 23.54 1.56 12.55
N PRO A 53 24.42 1.67 11.52
CA PRO A 53 24.89 2.98 11.07
C PRO A 53 23.74 3.92 10.72
N ALA A 54 23.87 5.20 11.08
CA ALA A 54 22.88 6.23 10.77
C ALA A 54 22.89 6.59 9.27
N MET A 55 22.47 5.64 8.45
CA MET A 55 22.55 5.69 6.99
C MET A 55 21.24 5.23 6.36
N VAL A 56 20.85 5.94 5.29
CA VAL A 56 19.78 5.52 4.38
C VAL A 56 20.44 5.05 3.10
N PHE A 57 20.16 3.81 2.71
CA PHE A 57 20.74 3.15 1.55
C PHE A 57 19.76 3.16 0.40
N GLU A 58 20.23 3.53 -0.79
CA GLU A 58 19.49 3.29 -2.02
C GLU A 58 19.82 1.91 -2.58
N LEU A 59 18.78 1.17 -2.94
CA LEU A 59 18.89 -0.18 -3.47
C LEU A 59 18.48 -0.22 -4.94
N ASN A 60 19.22 -0.96 -5.76
CA ASN A 60 18.75 -1.30 -7.10
C ASN A 60 17.72 -2.46 -7.04
N ALA A 61 17.17 -2.82 -8.21
CA ALA A 61 16.18 -3.90 -8.34
C ALA A 61 16.70 -5.31 -7.93
N HIS A 62 17.99 -5.45 -7.65
CA HIS A 62 18.61 -6.69 -7.17
C HIS A 62 19.03 -6.61 -5.70
N GLY A 63 18.58 -5.59 -4.97
CA GLY A 63 18.89 -5.39 -3.55
C GLY A 63 20.32 -4.94 -3.25
N LYS A 64 21.10 -4.62 -4.29
CA LYS A 64 22.45 -4.10 -4.09
C LYS A 64 22.38 -2.63 -3.72
N ILE A 65 23.12 -2.24 -2.68
CA ILE A 65 23.34 -0.84 -2.31
C ILE A 65 24.09 -0.15 -3.45
N ILE A 66 23.50 0.91 -4.00
CA ILE A 66 24.07 1.71 -5.10
C ILE A 66 24.42 3.13 -4.66
N ASP A 67 23.82 3.62 -3.58
CA ASP A 67 24.11 4.92 -3.00
C ASP A 67 23.80 4.94 -1.50
N THR A 68 24.35 5.92 -0.77
CA THR A 68 24.22 6.04 0.67
C THR A 68 24.10 7.50 1.10
N THR A 69 23.08 7.81 1.88
CA THR A 69 22.90 9.09 2.57
C THR A 69 23.25 8.94 4.03
N ILE A 70 24.23 9.71 4.53
CA ILE A 70 24.70 9.64 5.92
C ILE A 70 24.11 10.78 6.73
N LEU A 71 23.34 10.46 7.76
CA LEU A 71 22.75 11.45 8.67
C LEU A 71 23.71 11.75 9.83
N ILE A 72 23.87 13.05 10.15
CA ILE A 72 24.71 13.51 11.29
C ILE A 72 23.85 13.50 12.58
N LYS A 73 23.17 12.39 12.83
CA LYS A 73 22.46 12.10 14.08
C LYS A 73 22.56 10.60 14.31
N PRO A 74 22.81 10.16 15.54
CA PRO A 74 22.93 8.72 15.81
C PRO A 74 21.60 8.01 15.52
N ASN A 75 21.71 6.75 15.13
CA ASN A 75 20.62 5.80 15.17
C ASN A 75 20.52 5.29 16.62
N ALA A 76 19.54 5.78 17.36
CA ALA A 76 19.30 5.30 18.72
C ALA A 76 18.36 4.09 18.71
N ASP A 77 17.28 4.19 17.92
CA ASP A 77 16.28 3.13 17.76
C ASP A 77 15.40 3.45 16.55
N TRP A 78 16.02 3.32 15.34
CA TRP A 78 15.32 3.59 14.09
C TRP A 78 14.43 2.39 13.73
N GLU A 79 13.17 2.65 13.44
CA GLU A 79 12.18 1.61 13.20
C GLU A 79 11.62 1.65 11.77
N ASP A 80 11.15 2.78 11.29
CA ASP A 80 10.54 2.89 9.97
C ASP A 80 10.92 4.18 9.26
N MET A 81 10.69 4.21 7.96
CA MET A 81 10.91 5.40 7.13
C MET A 81 9.77 5.63 6.16
N ALA A 82 9.48 6.89 5.94
CA ALA A 82 8.51 7.35 4.97
C ALA A 82 9.06 8.47 4.11
N ALA A 83 8.44 8.72 2.96
CA ALA A 83 8.77 9.84 2.10
C ALA A 83 7.50 10.51 1.58
N ASN A 84 7.57 11.83 1.40
CA ASN A 84 6.63 12.56 0.58
C ASN A 84 7.35 13.13 -0.66
N ASN A 85 6.73 14.04 -1.38
CA ASN A 85 7.32 14.59 -2.62
C ASN A 85 8.62 15.35 -2.40
N THR A 86 8.88 15.87 -1.19
CA THR A 86 9.97 16.81 -0.92
C THR A 86 10.93 16.35 0.17
N HIS A 87 10.53 15.45 1.05
CA HIS A 87 11.34 15.05 2.21
C HIS A 87 11.25 13.55 2.48
N PHE A 88 12.33 13.02 3.04
CA PHE A 88 12.40 11.75 3.75
C PHE A 88 12.23 11.96 5.25
N PHE A 89 11.64 11.00 5.90
CA PHE A 89 11.40 10.94 7.33
C PHE A 89 11.89 9.60 7.85
N VAL A 90 12.78 9.61 8.83
CA VAL A 90 13.28 8.40 9.50
C VAL A 90 12.86 8.47 10.96
N GLY A 91 12.14 7.47 11.42
CA GLY A 91 11.58 7.40 12.76
C GLY A 91 12.57 6.82 13.77
N ASP A 92 13.16 7.67 14.62
CA ASP A 92 13.94 7.28 15.79
C ASP A 92 12.99 7.26 16.99
N PHE A 93 12.12 6.24 17.02
CA PHE A 93 10.99 6.19 17.93
C PHE A 93 10.69 4.81 18.53
N GLY A 94 11.53 3.80 18.29
CA GLY A 94 11.42 2.53 19.00
C GLY A 94 11.39 2.73 20.50
N ASN A 95 10.52 2.01 21.18
CA ASN A 95 10.28 2.21 22.61
C ASN A 95 9.79 0.91 23.25
N ASN A 96 10.51 -0.16 23.02
CA ASN A 96 10.18 -1.54 23.39
C ASN A 96 9.78 -1.73 24.86
N ASN A 97 10.28 -0.85 25.74
CA ASN A 97 9.99 -0.88 27.16
C ASN A 97 9.06 0.25 27.63
N GLY A 98 8.61 1.13 26.75
CA GLY A 98 7.71 2.24 27.09
C GLY A 98 8.35 3.36 27.89
N THR A 99 9.68 3.42 28.00
CA THR A 99 10.39 4.35 28.91
C THR A 99 10.95 5.59 28.25
N ARG A 100 11.06 5.62 26.90
CA ARG A 100 11.68 6.72 26.16
C ARG A 100 10.86 8.02 26.24
N LYS A 101 11.59 9.13 26.39
CA LYS A 101 11.05 10.51 26.43
C LYS A 101 11.65 11.39 25.36
N ASP A 102 12.50 10.83 24.50
CA ASP A 102 13.27 11.52 23.46
C ASP A 102 12.89 11.07 22.05
N LEU A 103 11.64 10.62 21.87
CA LEU A 103 11.10 10.15 20.59
C LEU A 103 11.14 11.26 19.57
N LYS A 104 11.59 10.93 18.35
CA LYS A 104 11.78 11.91 17.29
C LYS A 104 11.73 11.30 15.91
N ILE A 105 11.53 12.16 14.92
CA ILE A 105 11.61 11.82 13.51
C ILE A 105 12.67 12.73 12.89
N LEU A 106 13.59 12.13 12.15
CA LEU A 106 14.64 12.82 11.42
C LEU A 106 14.14 13.13 10.03
N LYS A 107 14.00 14.41 9.69
CA LYS A 107 13.49 14.90 8.42
C LYS A 107 14.61 15.49 7.60
N PHE A 108 14.74 15.11 6.33
CA PHE A 108 15.70 15.72 5.42
C PHE A 108 15.14 15.81 3.99
N PRO A 109 15.57 16.83 3.21
CA PRO A 109 15.04 17.03 1.87
C PRO A 109 15.53 15.96 0.89
N THR A 110 14.71 15.64 -0.11
CA THR A 110 15.00 14.60 -1.13
C THR A 110 16.24 14.92 -1.98
N ASP A 111 16.62 16.19 -2.11
CA ASP A 111 17.86 16.60 -2.80
C ASP A 111 19.15 16.33 -1.99
N SER A 112 19.00 15.85 -0.76
CA SER A 112 20.12 15.41 0.09
C SER A 112 20.46 13.93 -0.07
N LEU A 113 19.73 13.20 -0.88
CA LEU A 113 20.05 11.79 -1.16
C LEU A 113 21.46 11.66 -1.77
N GLY A 114 22.19 10.64 -1.34
CA GLY A 114 23.59 10.40 -1.74
C GLY A 114 24.63 11.28 -1.08
N LYS A 115 24.24 12.20 -0.19
CA LYS A 115 25.22 13.07 0.52
C LYS A 115 25.79 12.39 1.77
N SER A 116 27.10 12.52 1.96
CA SER A 116 27.83 11.91 3.07
C SER A 116 27.73 12.66 4.41
N LYS A 117 27.06 13.80 4.45
CA LYS A 117 26.86 14.61 5.67
C LYS A 117 25.57 15.39 5.56
N VAL A 118 24.48 14.80 6.00
CA VAL A 118 23.18 15.45 6.05
C VAL A 118 22.83 15.76 7.50
N MET A 119 22.61 17.04 7.83
CA MET A 119 22.05 17.43 9.12
C MET A 119 20.52 17.42 8.99
N PRO A 120 19.81 16.44 9.57
CA PRO A 120 18.37 16.41 9.50
C PRO A 120 17.74 17.47 10.41
N GLU A 121 16.61 18.01 10.00
CA GLU A 121 15.66 18.67 10.89
C GLU A 121 15.05 17.62 11.82
N VAL A 122 14.57 18.06 12.99
CA VAL A 122 14.02 17.15 14.01
C VAL A 122 12.57 17.51 14.30
N ILE A 123 11.71 16.48 14.29
CA ILE A 123 10.34 16.51 14.78
C ILE A 123 10.33 15.70 16.08
N SER A 124 10.46 16.38 17.23
CA SER A 124 10.39 15.73 18.54
C SER A 124 8.94 15.54 18.96
N PHE A 125 8.61 14.44 19.63
CA PHE A 125 7.24 14.24 20.09
C PHE A 125 7.15 13.42 21.37
N SER A 126 6.00 13.54 22.02
CA SER A 126 5.52 12.66 23.07
C SER A 126 4.07 12.27 22.78
N TYR A 127 3.61 11.15 23.32
CA TYR A 127 2.21 10.76 23.19
C TYR A 127 1.33 11.50 24.20
N ALA A 128 0.17 12.00 23.76
CA ALA A 128 -0.77 12.70 24.61
C ALA A 128 -1.35 11.83 25.75
N ASP A 129 -1.44 10.54 25.48
CA ASP A 129 -2.06 9.54 26.36
C ASP A 129 -1.04 8.70 27.16
N GLN A 130 0.28 8.96 27.02
CA GLN A 130 1.31 8.30 27.82
C GLN A 130 1.62 9.12 29.09
N THR A 131 1.16 8.64 30.22
CA THR A 131 1.42 9.25 31.54
C THR A 131 2.35 8.42 32.40
N ASP A 132 2.50 7.12 32.12
CA ASP A 132 3.37 6.19 32.82
C ASP A 132 4.55 5.79 31.90
N PHE A 133 5.76 5.92 32.44
CA PHE A 133 7.03 5.56 31.81
C PHE A 133 7.74 4.43 32.57
N THR A 134 7.01 3.70 33.41
CA THR A 134 7.53 2.50 34.06
C THR A 134 7.84 1.44 32.99
N SER A 135 9.02 0.83 33.11
CA SER A 135 9.48 -0.17 32.14
C SER A 135 8.53 -1.37 32.08
N SER A 136 8.03 -1.65 30.88
CA SER A 136 7.17 -2.79 30.60
C SER A 136 7.36 -3.27 29.17
N THR A 137 7.64 -4.54 28.98
CA THR A 137 7.72 -5.18 27.65
C THR A 137 6.34 -5.31 26.98
N PHE A 138 5.25 -5.08 27.72
CA PHE A 138 3.89 -5.05 27.20
C PHE A 138 3.36 -3.61 27.07
N THR A 139 4.18 -2.70 26.60
CA THR A 139 3.79 -1.31 26.36
C THR A 139 2.84 -1.17 25.15
N ASN A 140 2.03 -0.10 25.16
CA ASN A 140 1.24 0.35 24.02
C ASN A 140 1.89 1.54 23.28
N TYR A 141 3.07 1.97 23.71
CA TYR A 141 3.76 3.16 23.25
C TYR A 141 5.06 2.84 22.52
N ASP A 142 5.16 1.61 22.03
CA ASP A 142 6.17 1.18 21.08
C ASP A 142 5.70 1.55 19.68
N CYS A 143 6.45 2.38 18.97
CA CYS A 143 6.11 2.79 17.61
C CYS A 143 7.08 2.12 16.65
N GLU A 144 6.54 1.47 15.64
CA GLU A 144 7.36 0.68 14.72
C GLU A 144 7.00 0.95 13.25
N ALA A 145 6.03 1.84 13.00
CA ALA A 145 5.58 2.07 11.64
C ALA A 145 5.12 3.52 11.44
N MET A 146 5.38 4.05 10.25
CA MET A 146 5.06 5.43 9.90
C MET A 146 4.72 5.60 8.43
N VAL A 147 3.75 6.48 8.13
CA VAL A 147 3.50 6.94 6.77
C VAL A 147 3.48 8.46 6.70
N ALA A 148 3.84 9.01 5.54
CA ALA A 148 3.86 10.44 5.29
C ALA A 148 2.84 10.83 4.21
N THR A 149 2.17 11.95 4.42
CA THR A 149 1.38 12.67 3.42
C THR A 149 2.06 14.00 3.08
N ALA A 150 1.39 14.89 2.36
CA ALA A 150 1.94 16.19 2.04
C ALA A 150 2.19 17.05 3.29
N ASP A 151 1.33 16.96 4.29
CA ASP A 151 1.26 17.84 5.46
C ASP A 151 1.32 17.11 6.82
N SER A 152 1.16 15.80 6.84
CA SER A 152 1.03 15.01 8.07
C SER A 152 1.83 13.72 8.03
N LEU A 153 2.32 13.32 9.21
CA LEU A 153 2.87 12.00 9.50
C LEU A 153 1.85 11.24 10.33
N TYR A 154 1.68 9.97 10.04
CA TYR A 154 0.85 9.06 10.82
C TYR A 154 1.70 7.93 11.36
N LEU A 155 1.69 7.77 12.70
CA LEU A 155 2.48 6.79 13.43
C LEU A 155 1.56 5.65 13.89
N PHE A 156 2.01 4.43 13.74
CA PHE A 156 1.27 3.23 14.10
C PHE A 156 1.96 2.51 15.25
N SER A 157 1.27 2.37 16.37
CA SER A 157 1.84 1.71 17.55
C SER A 157 1.81 0.19 17.43
N LYS A 158 2.83 -0.49 17.92
CA LYS A 158 2.89 -1.96 18.02
C LYS A 158 1.98 -2.52 19.11
N SER A 159 1.45 -1.73 19.98
CA SER A 159 0.42 -2.00 21.02
C SER A 159 0.36 -3.45 21.55
N LYS A 160 1.46 -3.90 22.16
CA LYS A 160 1.62 -5.27 22.67
C LYS A 160 0.63 -5.65 23.77
N SER A 161 0.16 -4.67 24.56
CA SER A 161 -0.77 -4.88 25.68
C SER A 161 -2.23 -4.94 25.24
N SER A 162 -2.69 -3.95 24.46
CA SER A 162 -4.10 -3.83 24.09
C SER A 162 -4.48 -4.58 22.83
N GLY A 163 -3.51 -4.91 21.96
CA GLY A 163 -3.77 -5.45 20.62
C GLY A 163 -4.45 -4.46 19.66
N ILE A 164 -4.63 -3.20 20.08
CA ILE A 164 -5.21 -2.14 19.27
C ILE A 164 -4.10 -1.22 18.82
N CYS A 165 -3.79 -1.22 17.53
CA CYS A 165 -2.85 -0.28 16.95
C CYS A 165 -3.47 1.12 16.94
N ARG A 166 -2.89 2.04 17.73
CA ARG A 166 -3.26 3.44 17.72
C ARG A 166 -2.59 4.15 16.57
N VAL A 167 -3.32 5.04 15.91
CA VAL A 167 -2.80 5.91 14.86
C VAL A 167 -2.66 7.30 15.45
N TYR A 168 -1.44 7.78 15.56
CA TYR A 168 -1.14 9.14 16.00
C TYR A 168 -0.84 10.03 14.81
N SER A 169 -1.14 11.32 14.90
CA SER A 169 -0.82 12.28 13.86
C SER A 169 0.14 13.36 14.35
N LEU A 170 1.06 13.75 13.46
CA LEU A 170 2.02 14.85 13.65
C LEU A 170 2.10 15.68 12.34
N PRO A 171 2.39 16.99 12.43
CA PRO A 171 2.72 17.76 11.24
C PRO A 171 4.10 17.37 10.70
N VAL A 172 4.33 17.57 9.39
CA VAL A 172 5.63 17.31 8.73
C VAL A 172 6.70 18.39 9.03
N ASN A 173 6.34 19.45 9.74
CA ASN A 173 7.26 20.53 10.06
C ASN A 173 8.14 20.20 11.27
N ALA A 174 9.41 20.61 11.23
CA ALA A 174 10.30 20.50 12.38
C ALA A 174 9.74 21.24 13.59
N GLY A 175 9.94 20.68 14.79
CA GLY A 175 9.41 21.24 16.03
C GLY A 175 9.23 20.21 17.13
N THR A 176 8.54 20.60 18.20
CA THR A 176 8.20 19.71 19.33
C THR A 176 6.68 19.66 19.46
N TYR A 177 6.15 18.44 19.49
CA TYR A 177 4.71 18.19 19.41
C TYR A 177 4.23 17.17 20.42
N ILE A 178 2.92 17.20 20.67
CA ILE A 178 2.21 16.19 21.44
C ILE A 178 1.36 15.40 20.41
N ALA A 179 1.75 14.16 20.15
CA ALA A 179 1.07 13.30 19.21
C ALA A 179 -0.30 12.88 19.74
N GLN A 180 -1.35 13.23 19.01
CA GLN A 180 -2.73 12.90 19.37
C GLN A 180 -3.17 11.64 18.64
N VAL A 181 -3.92 10.77 19.34
CA VAL A 181 -4.61 9.65 18.70
C VAL A 181 -5.64 10.22 17.73
N CYS A 182 -5.47 9.98 16.45
CA CYS A 182 -6.42 10.42 15.45
C CYS A 182 -7.34 9.28 14.99
N ASP A 183 -6.88 8.02 15.11
CA ASP A 183 -7.67 6.84 14.73
C ASP A 183 -7.12 5.58 15.42
N THR A 184 -7.75 4.43 15.14
CA THR A 184 -7.26 3.11 15.53
C THR A 184 -7.42 2.12 14.36
N VAL A 185 -6.57 1.11 14.32
CA VAL A 185 -6.70 -0.03 13.40
C VAL A 185 -6.48 -1.32 14.19
N GLN A 186 -7.15 -2.40 13.80
CA GLN A 186 -7.07 -3.67 14.50
C GLN A 186 -6.64 -4.79 13.54
N PRO A 187 -5.39 -4.77 13.04
CA PRO A 187 -4.84 -5.94 12.37
C PRO A 187 -4.67 -7.06 13.40
N PRO A 188 -4.81 -8.34 12.99
CA PRO A 188 -4.70 -9.45 13.93
C PRO A 188 -3.23 -9.78 14.31
N PHE A 189 -2.36 -8.77 14.41
CA PHE A 189 -0.93 -8.91 14.69
C PHE A 189 -0.34 -7.61 15.24
N TRP A 190 0.89 -7.68 15.75
CA TRP A 190 1.67 -6.50 16.11
C TRP A 190 2.25 -5.83 14.86
N VAL A 191 1.95 -4.55 14.70
CA VAL A 191 2.41 -3.77 13.53
C VAL A 191 3.88 -3.43 13.67
N THR A 192 4.65 -3.66 12.59
CA THR A 192 6.10 -3.39 12.52
C THR A 192 6.51 -2.58 11.30
N GLY A 193 5.62 -2.34 10.34
CA GLY A 193 5.92 -1.51 9.18
C GLY A 193 4.64 -1.00 8.53
N ALA A 194 4.72 0.13 7.87
CA ALA A 194 3.59 0.74 7.16
C ALA A 194 3.99 1.36 5.83
N HIS A 195 3.06 1.37 4.89
CA HIS A 195 3.18 2.15 3.67
C HIS A 195 1.82 2.67 3.21
N TYR A 196 1.82 3.89 2.67
CA TYR A 196 0.61 4.53 2.19
C TYR A 196 0.80 5.07 0.78
N SER A 197 -0.09 4.69 -0.11
CA SER A 197 -0.14 5.20 -1.48
C SER A 197 -1.54 5.07 -2.05
N ASN A 198 -2.00 6.08 -2.78
CA ASN A 198 -3.28 6.06 -3.50
C ASN A 198 -4.47 5.64 -2.62
N ASN A 199 -4.59 6.22 -1.42
CA ASN A 199 -5.60 5.88 -0.40
C ASN A 199 -5.56 4.43 0.10
N ARG A 200 -4.51 3.69 -0.18
CA ARG A 200 -4.28 2.33 0.35
C ARG A 200 -3.22 2.38 1.43
N LEU A 201 -3.56 1.87 2.60
CA LEU A 201 -2.65 1.61 3.70
C LEU A 201 -2.24 0.15 3.67
N LEU A 202 -0.95 -0.10 3.76
CA LEU A 202 -0.36 -1.41 4.00
C LEU A 202 0.23 -1.40 5.40
N LEU A 203 0.03 -2.50 6.14
CA LEU A 203 0.70 -2.76 7.42
C LEU A 203 1.32 -4.14 7.35
N SER A 204 2.55 -4.27 7.81
CA SER A 204 3.22 -5.55 8.06
C SER A 204 3.35 -5.81 9.56
N GLY A 205 3.59 -7.07 9.90
CA GLY A 205 3.85 -7.45 11.27
C GLY A 205 3.74 -8.94 11.49
N TYR A 206 3.67 -9.34 12.75
CA TYR A 206 3.63 -10.75 13.12
C TYR A 206 2.83 -11.01 14.39
N VAL A 207 2.32 -12.22 14.52
CA VAL A 207 1.74 -12.74 15.75
C VAL A 207 2.80 -13.56 16.46
N PRO A 208 3.21 -13.22 17.69
CA PRO A 208 4.06 -14.07 18.49
C PRO A 208 3.23 -15.28 18.96
N ASN A 209 3.77 -16.47 18.86
CA ASN A 209 3.12 -17.67 19.38
C ASN A 209 3.91 -18.27 20.54
N LEU A 210 3.27 -19.22 21.27
CA LEU A 210 3.79 -19.78 22.52
C LEU A 210 5.08 -20.62 22.37
N ILE A 211 5.50 -20.93 21.16
CA ILE A 211 6.68 -21.75 20.87
C ILE A 211 7.82 -20.96 20.20
N PHE A 212 7.95 -19.68 20.54
CA PHE A 212 8.98 -18.78 20.00
C PHE A 212 8.99 -18.68 18.46
N SER A 213 7.89 -18.99 17.83
CA SER A 213 7.70 -18.84 16.39
C SER A 213 6.86 -17.60 16.13
N LEU A 214 7.16 -16.92 15.05
CA LEU A 214 6.44 -15.73 14.59
C LEU A 214 5.60 -16.11 13.37
N THR A 215 4.35 -15.66 13.34
CA THR A 215 3.52 -15.80 12.15
C THR A 215 3.43 -14.44 11.47
N PRO A 216 4.17 -14.24 10.37
CA PRO A 216 4.17 -12.96 9.67
C PRO A 216 2.90 -12.77 8.85
N LEU A 217 2.38 -11.56 8.85
CA LEU A 217 1.16 -11.17 8.15
C LEU A 217 1.27 -9.78 7.54
N ILE A 218 0.45 -9.56 6.52
CA ILE A 218 0.19 -8.24 5.94
C ILE A 218 -1.29 -7.93 6.09
N TYR A 219 -1.58 -6.66 6.39
CA TYR A 219 -2.93 -6.12 6.40
C TYR A 219 -3.02 -4.97 5.43
N THR A 220 -4.08 -4.92 4.64
CA THR A 220 -4.35 -3.82 3.72
C THR A 220 -5.72 -3.23 4.01
N CYS A 221 -5.84 -1.92 3.99
CA CYS A 221 -7.14 -1.24 4.08
C CYS A 221 -7.11 0.09 3.30
N GLU A 222 -8.26 0.71 3.16
CA GLU A 222 -8.31 2.10 2.69
C GLU A 222 -8.06 3.06 3.85
N MET A 223 -7.35 4.16 3.55
CA MET A 223 -7.15 5.29 4.45
C MET A 223 -7.36 6.58 3.64
N LYS A 224 -8.20 7.46 4.14
CA LYS A 224 -8.53 8.74 3.47
C LYS A 224 -8.47 9.88 4.48
N ASN A 225 -7.79 10.96 4.14
CA ASN A 225 -7.64 12.13 5.01
C ASN A 225 -7.16 11.75 6.43
N GLY A 226 -6.18 10.83 6.52
CA GLY A 226 -5.64 10.36 7.79
C GLY A 226 -6.55 9.44 8.60
N ARG A 227 -7.67 8.98 8.04
CA ARG A 227 -8.63 8.09 8.70
C ARG A 227 -8.69 6.73 8.01
N VAL A 228 -8.58 5.69 8.81
CA VAL A 228 -8.74 4.31 8.34
C VAL A 228 -10.20 4.06 7.99
N GLN A 229 -10.47 3.51 6.82
CA GLN A 229 -11.81 3.14 6.42
C GLN A 229 -12.12 1.74 6.97
N HIS A 230 -12.77 1.69 8.14
CA HIS A 230 -13.13 0.44 8.80
C HIS A 230 -14.00 -0.44 7.89
N GLY A 231 -13.79 -1.76 7.95
CA GLY A 231 -14.49 -2.73 7.11
C GLY A 231 -13.88 -2.96 5.72
N THR A 232 -12.85 -2.18 5.32
CA THR A 232 -12.14 -2.41 4.06
C THR A 232 -10.92 -3.32 4.23
N GLY A 233 -10.62 -3.73 5.46
CA GLY A 233 -9.42 -4.47 5.83
C GLY A 233 -9.36 -5.89 5.27
N LYS A 234 -8.19 -6.30 4.79
CA LYS A 234 -7.88 -7.66 4.35
C LYS A 234 -6.55 -8.11 4.90
N THR A 235 -6.49 -9.32 5.43
CA THR A 235 -5.27 -9.93 5.99
C THR A 235 -4.73 -11.00 5.04
N TYR A 236 -3.41 -11.04 4.89
CA TYR A 236 -2.69 -11.99 4.06
C TYR A 236 -1.59 -12.66 4.88
N PRO A 237 -1.71 -13.98 5.18
CA PRO A 237 -0.66 -14.71 5.87
C PRO A 237 0.54 -14.93 4.95
N LEU A 238 1.76 -14.80 5.50
CA LEU A 238 3.01 -14.94 4.77
C LEU A 238 3.65 -16.30 5.07
N THR A 239 3.05 -17.37 4.58
CA THR A 239 3.43 -18.75 4.91
C THR A 239 4.80 -19.20 4.38
N TYR A 240 5.38 -18.45 3.45
CA TYR A 240 6.64 -18.81 2.80
C TYR A 240 7.90 -18.29 3.53
N THR A 241 7.76 -17.34 4.43
CA THR A 241 8.90 -16.61 5.00
C THR A 241 9.52 -17.27 6.24
N GLY A 242 8.99 -18.40 6.67
CA GLY A 242 9.43 -19.03 7.92
C GLY A 242 8.99 -18.24 9.15
N THR A 243 9.83 -18.24 10.20
CA THR A 243 9.54 -17.60 11.49
C THR A 243 10.25 -16.24 11.63
N ARG A 244 10.43 -15.50 10.54
CA ARG A 244 11.16 -14.22 10.53
C ARG A 244 10.30 -13.08 11.07
N GLN A 245 10.97 -12.11 11.66
CA GLN A 245 10.37 -10.79 11.87
C GLN A 245 10.24 -10.11 10.51
N VAL A 246 9.01 -9.69 10.18
CA VAL A 246 8.74 -8.85 9.02
C VAL A 246 8.65 -7.43 9.54
N GLU A 247 9.57 -6.56 9.09
CA GLU A 247 9.73 -5.22 9.64
C GLU A 247 9.38 -4.12 8.64
N THR A 248 9.41 -4.40 7.34
CA THR A 248 9.13 -3.37 6.35
C THR A 248 8.04 -3.78 5.35
N ILE A 249 7.38 -2.78 4.77
CA ILE A 249 6.43 -2.99 3.69
C ILE A 249 6.37 -1.77 2.76
N CYS A 250 6.31 -2.01 1.45
CA CYS A 250 6.00 -0.95 0.49
C CYS A 250 5.37 -1.52 -0.78
N PHE A 251 4.86 -0.66 -1.67
CA PHE A 251 4.50 -1.09 -3.02
C PHE A 251 5.75 -1.18 -3.89
N SER A 252 5.80 -2.19 -4.77
CA SER A 252 6.76 -2.21 -5.87
C SER A 252 6.37 -1.22 -6.96
N ASN A 253 7.29 -0.97 -7.88
CA ASN A 253 7.02 -0.14 -9.06
C ASN A 253 5.95 -0.74 -10.00
N THR A 254 5.67 -2.04 -9.88
CA THR A 254 4.64 -2.77 -10.62
C THR A 254 3.30 -2.84 -9.89
N GLY A 255 3.25 -2.35 -8.63
CA GLY A 255 2.05 -2.36 -7.78
C GLY A 255 1.83 -3.63 -6.97
N SER A 256 2.78 -4.59 -7.01
CA SER A 256 2.85 -5.69 -6.03
C SER A 256 3.30 -5.16 -4.66
N ILE A 257 3.27 -6.00 -3.64
CA ILE A 257 3.69 -5.62 -2.28
C ILE A 257 5.06 -6.21 -2.00
N LEU A 258 6.02 -5.35 -1.66
CA LEU A 258 7.33 -5.76 -1.16
C LEU A 258 7.33 -5.69 0.37
N PHE A 259 7.97 -6.65 1.01
CA PHE A 259 8.18 -6.67 2.45
C PHE A 259 9.55 -7.32 2.76
N SER A 260 10.16 -6.97 3.87
CA SER A 260 11.43 -7.56 4.28
C SER A 260 11.26 -8.49 5.45
N GLY A 261 12.17 -9.48 5.52
CA GLY A 261 12.41 -10.28 6.71
C GLY A 261 13.87 -10.18 7.11
N GLU A 262 14.12 -10.03 8.40
CA GLU A 262 15.46 -10.01 8.97
C GLU A 262 16.21 -11.33 8.82
N ALA A 263 17.53 -11.31 9.07
CA ALA A 263 18.32 -12.51 9.15
C ALA A 263 17.93 -13.35 10.38
N TYR A 264 17.60 -14.61 10.19
CA TYR A 264 17.19 -15.51 11.26
C TYR A 264 17.56 -16.97 10.98
N GLY A 265 18.07 -17.69 12.01
CA GLY A 265 18.25 -19.14 11.95
C GLY A 265 19.17 -19.66 10.83
N GLY A 266 20.13 -18.83 10.38
CA GLY A 266 21.03 -19.14 9.27
C GLY A 266 20.54 -18.66 7.90
N ASP A 267 19.34 -18.15 7.81
CA ASP A 267 18.80 -17.49 6.62
C ASP A 267 19.21 -16.00 6.58
N SER A 268 19.68 -15.53 5.42
CA SER A 268 20.02 -14.12 5.23
C SER A 268 18.75 -13.24 5.25
N ALA A 269 18.89 -11.98 5.68
CA ALA A 269 17.86 -10.98 5.47
C ALA A 269 17.49 -10.89 4.00
N ALA A 270 16.22 -10.71 3.71
CA ALA A 270 15.74 -10.71 2.33
C ALA A 270 14.52 -9.82 2.14
N VAL A 271 14.36 -9.33 0.93
CA VAL A 271 13.10 -8.73 0.46
C VAL A 271 12.32 -9.79 -0.31
N PHE A 272 11.03 -9.82 -0.06
CA PHE A 272 10.06 -10.69 -0.69
C PHE A 272 9.02 -9.87 -1.44
N GLU A 273 8.45 -10.45 -2.46
CA GLU A 273 7.34 -9.90 -3.22
C GLU A 273 6.10 -10.74 -2.99
N LEU A 274 5.02 -10.09 -2.53
CA LEU A 274 3.69 -10.66 -2.49
C LEU A 274 2.93 -10.18 -3.73
N ILE A 275 2.71 -11.11 -4.63
CA ILE A 275 1.84 -10.91 -5.79
C ILE A 275 0.44 -11.33 -5.34
N LEU A 276 -0.39 -10.35 -5.10
CA LEU A 276 -1.82 -10.63 -4.90
C LEU A 276 -2.39 -11.10 -6.23
N PRO A 277 -3.23 -12.15 -6.21
CA PRO A 277 -3.98 -12.48 -7.40
C PRO A 277 -4.63 -11.19 -7.85
N ALA A 278 -4.52 -10.90 -9.14
CA ALA A 278 -5.31 -9.83 -9.71
C ALA A 278 -6.69 -10.04 -9.12
N THR A 279 -7.10 -9.17 -8.18
CA THR A 279 -8.49 -9.13 -7.83
C THR A 279 -9.13 -9.06 -9.20
N LYS A 280 -9.72 -10.19 -9.66
CA LYS A 280 -10.86 -10.04 -10.49
C LYS A 280 -11.74 -9.13 -9.65
N THR A 281 -11.56 -7.81 -9.79
CA THR A 281 -12.73 -7.00 -9.70
C THR A 281 -13.69 -7.84 -10.50
N ASN A 282 -14.77 -8.29 -9.92
CA ASN A 282 -16.00 -8.49 -10.63
C ASN A 282 -16.54 -7.08 -11.01
N ARG A 283 -15.71 -6.27 -11.62
CA ARG A 283 -15.98 -5.90 -12.99
C ARG A 283 -15.94 -7.25 -13.70
N SER A 284 -17.11 -7.91 -13.75
CA SER A 284 -17.45 -8.61 -14.95
C SER A 284 -16.91 -7.69 -16.02
N GLN A 285 -15.78 -8.02 -16.66
CA GLN A 285 -15.54 -7.48 -18.00
C GLN A 285 -16.81 -7.91 -18.68
N PRO A 286 -17.71 -6.99 -18.98
CA PRO A 286 -18.94 -7.36 -19.64
C PRO A 286 -18.41 -8.11 -20.84
N LYS A 287 -18.81 -9.35 -21.02
CA LYS A 287 -18.40 -10.17 -22.14
C LYS A 287 -18.59 -9.31 -23.37
N GLY A 288 -17.46 -8.81 -23.99
CA GLY A 288 -17.51 -7.99 -25.18
C GLY A 288 -18.12 -6.59 -25.03
N HIS A 289 -18.03 -5.90 -23.88
CA HIS A 289 -18.29 -4.46 -23.85
C HIS A 289 -17.07 -3.75 -24.45
N GLY A 290 -17.30 -2.83 -25.31
CA GLY A 290 -16.24 -1.98 -25.86
C GLY A 290 -16.68 -1.26 -27.11
N LEU A 291 -16.22 -0.01 -27.17
CA LEU A 291 -16.29 0.81 -28.36
C LEU A 291 -15.12 0.46 -29.27
N ILE A 292 -15.37 -0.12 -30.44
CA ILE A 292 -14.34 -0.54 -31.38
C ILE A 292 -14.59 0.07 -32.77
N PRO A 293 -13.58 0.66 -33.40
CA PRO A 293 -12.25 0.97 -32.88
C PRO A 293 -12.25 2.12 -31.88
N ASN A 294 -11.28 2.12 -30.97
CA ASN A 294 -11.04 3.25 -30.08
C ASN A 294 -9.52 3.46 -29.95
N PRO A 295 -8.90 4.46 -30.57
CA PRO A 295 -9.52 5.62 -31.24
C PRO A 295 -10.34 5.30 -32.49
N ALA A 296 -11.38 6.11 -32.75
CA ALA A 296 -12.26 6.01 -33.92
C ALA A 296 -12.19 7.22 -34.83
N LYS A 297 -12.46 7.02 -36.13
CA LYS A 297 -12.55 8.12 -37.10
C LYS A 297 -14.01 8.39 -37.50
N ASP A 298 -14.58 7.56 -38.34
CA ASP A 298 -15.89 7.81 -38.93
C ASP A 298 -16.97 6.85 -38.42
N ARG A 299 -16.57 5.68 -37.94
CA ARG A 299 -17.47 4.62 -37.47
C ARG A 299 -17.02 4.07 -36.14
N LEU A 300 -17.98 3.62 -35.37
CA LEU A 300 -17.81 3.01 -34.07
C LEU A 300 -18.77 1.86 -33.95
N GLN A 301 -18.32 0.71 -33.45
CA GLN A 301 -19.15 -0.43 -33.13
C GLN A 301 -19.25 -0.58 -31.61
N LEU A 302 -20.43 -0.79 -31.12
CA LEU A 302 -20.73 -1.05 -29.71
C LEU A 302 -21.11 -2.50 -29.53
N HIS A 303 -20.31 -3.24 -28.75
CA HIS A 303 -20.61 -4.62 -28.40
C HIS A 303 -21.47 -4.68 -27.14
N ASN A 304 -22.43 -5.63 -27.14
CA ASN A 304 -23.26 -5.94 -25.96
C ASN A 304 -24.16 -4.80 -25.47
N SER A 305 -24.61 -3.93 -26.37
CA SER A 305 -25.66 -2.97 -26.06
C SER A 305 -27.06 -3.60 -26.08
N LYS A 306 -28.00 -3.02 -25.34
CA LYS A 306 -29.41 -3.37 -25.42
C LYS A 306 -29.94 -2.96 -26.80
N PRO A 307 -30.52 -3.89 -27.61
CA PRO A 307 -31.08 -3.55 -28.90
C PRO A 307 -32.09 -2.42 -28.83
N GLY A 308 -31.95 -1.44 -29.76
CA GLY A 308 -32.85 -0.30 -29.86
C GLY A 308 -32.67 0.80 -28.81
N SER A 309 -31.71 0.67 -27.88
CA SER A 309 -31.34 1.79 -27.00
C SER A 309 -30.41 2.75 -27.71
N TYR A 310 -30.44 4.03 -27.30
CA TYR A 310 -29.57 5.06 -27.84
C TYR A 310 -28.31 5.22 -27.00
N CYS A 311 -27.24 5.65 -27.66
CA CYS A 311 -25.97 6.03 -27.06
C CYS A 311 -25.87 7.56 -26.97
N GLY A 312 -25.65 8.08 -25.77
CA GLY A 312 -25.37 9.51 -25.56
C GLY A 312 -23.87 9.78 -25.64
N PHE A 313 -23.48 10.78 -26.43
CA PHE A 313 -22.10 11.27 -26.54
C PHE A 313 -21.97 12.54 -25.72
N TYR A 314 -21.10 12.54 -24.71
CA TYR A 314 -20.90 13.65 -23.79
C TYR A 314 -19.47 14.19 -23.94
N ASN A 315 -19.30 15.49 -23.87
CA ASN A 315 -17.98 16.10 -23.80
C ASN A 315 -17.31 15.88 -22.42
N PRO A 316 -16.02 16.22 -22.24
CA PRO A 316 -15.33 16.05 -20.95
C PRO A 316 -15.97 16.79 -19.76
N THR A 317 -16.79 17.81 -20.01
CA THR A 317 -17.52 18.54 -18.95
C THR A 317 -18.86 17.90 -18.60
N GLY A 318 -19.21 16.76 -19.22
CA GLY A 318 -20.48 16.04 -18.98
C GLY A 318 -21.69 16.59 -19.74
N ARG A 319 -21.50 17.54 -20.67
CA ARG A 319 -22.59 18.04 -21.52
C ARG A 319 -22.86 17.05 -22.65
N LEU A 320 -24.11 16.65 -22.84
CA LEU A 320 -24.56 15.85 -23.97
C LEU A 320 -24.33 16.62 -25.29
N ILE A 321 -23.63 16.00 -26.23
CA ILE A 321 -23.30 16.54 -27.54
C ILE A 321 -24.21 15.95 -28.61
N ASP A 322 -24.44 14.61 -28.52
CA ASP A 322 -25.26 13.91 -29.50
C ASP A 322 -25.86 12.61 -28.93
N THR A 323 -26.83 12.06 -29.66
CA THR A 323 -27.47 10.78 -29.35
C THR A 323 -27.62 9.94 -30.62
N ILE A 324 -27.04 8.77 -30.66
CA ILE A 324 -27.07 7.86 -31.82
C ILE A 324 -27.71 6.53 -31.41
N ILE A 325 -28.58 6.00 -32.23
CA ILE A 325 -29.10 4.63 -32.09
C ILE A 325 -28.20 3.74 -32.95
N PRO A 326 -27.49 2.76 -32.36
CA PRO A 326 -26.74 1.77 -33.11
C PRO A 326 -27.67 0.96 -34.04
N ASP A 327 -27.16 0.55 -35.19
CA ASP A 327 -27.87 -0.38 -36.05
C ASP A 327 -27.95 -1.80 -35.43
N ASN A 328 -28.52 -2.75 -36.17
CA ASN A 328 -28.71 -4.14 -35.67
C ASN A 328 -27.40 -4.89 -35.43
N LEU A 329 -26.25 -4.37 -35.93
CA LEU A 329 -24.91 -4.90 -35.72
C LEU A 329 -24.14 -4.12 -34.65
N GLY A 330 -24.76 -3.10 -34.05
CA GLY A 330 -24.16 -2.22 -33.05
C GLY A 330 -23.31 -1.11 -33.68
N GLU A 331 -23.38 -0.90 -35.00
CA GLU A 331 -22.58 0.15 -35.68
C GLU A 331 -23.23 1.53 -35.59
N MET A 332 -22.38 2.55 -35.45
CA MET A 332 -22.75 3.98 -35.40
C MET A 332 -21.87 4.78 -36.33
N ASN A 333 -22.46 5.68 -37.13
CA ASN A 333 -21.72 6.69 -37.89
C ASN A 333 -21.49 7.91 -36.99
N ILE A 334 -20.23 8.24 -36.74
CA ILE A 334 -19.78 9.36 -35.89
C ILE A 334 -18.99 10.40 -36.69
N GLN A 335 -19.03 10.37 -38.02
CA GLN A 335 -18.26 11.26 -38.89
C GLN A 335 -18.57 12.76 -38.63
N HIS A 336 -19.79 13.09 -38.25
CA HIS A 336 -20.22 14.43 -37.96
C HIS A 336 -19.75 14.99 -36.62
N LEU A 337 -19.25 14.13 -35.70
CA LEU A 337 -18.70 14.58 -34.44
C LEU A 337 -17.29 15.16 -34.62
N PRO A 338 -16.98 16.32 -34.04
CA PRO A 338 -15.63 16.88 -34.04
C PRO A 338 -14.59 15.92 -33.42
N GLY A 339 -13.33 16.04 -33.82
CA GLY A 339 -12.22 15.34 -33.17
C GLY A 339 -12.12 15.75 -31.69
N GLY A 340 -11.89 14.78 -30.80
CA GLY A 340 -11.83 15.07 -29.37
C GLY A 340 -12.07 13.85 -28.48
N ILE A 341 -12.15 14.09 -27.17
CA ILE A 341 -12.48 13.07 -26.16
C ILE A 341 -13.97 13.16 -25.86
N TYR A 342 -14.64 12.01 -25.86
CA TYR A 342 -16.04 11.86 -25.49
C TYR A 342 -16.21 10.82 -24.41
N TRP A 343 -17.27 10.95 -23.61
CA TRP A 343 -17.83 9.87 -22.82
C TRP A 343 -19.07 9.36 -23.56
N VAL A 344 -19.11 8.07 -23.85
CA VAL A 344 -20.24 7.42 -24.52
C VAL A 344 -21.04 6.64 -23.47
N GLY A 345 -22.26 7.05 -23.22
CA GLY A 345 -23.17 6.41 -22.26
C GLY A 345 -24.24 5.58 -22.99
N TYR A 346 -24.43 4.33 -22.57
CA TYR A 346 -25.42 3.41 -23.15
C TYR A 346 -25.97 2.41 -22.12
N GLU A 347 -27.04 1.69 -22.45
CA GLU A 347 -27.50 0.52 -21.68
C GLU A 347 -26.93 -0.77 -22.26
N ASP A 348 -26.35 -1.61 -21.41
CA ASP A 348 -25.92 -2.94 -21.81
C ASP A 348 -27.10 -3.91 -21.97
N SER A 349 -26.82 -5.13 -22.44
CA SER A 349 -27.85 -6.16 -22.64
C SER A 349 -28.57 -6.59 -21.35
N GLU A 350 -28.03 -6.24 -20.17
CA GLU A 350 -28.62 -6.48 -18.86
C GLU A 350 -29.37 -5.25 -18.31
N GLY A 351 -29.44 -4.16 -19.08
CA GLY A 351 -30.13 -2.91 -18.70
C GLY A 351 -29.32 -2.01 -17.76
N ARG A 352 -28.02 -2.25 -17.59
CA ARG A 352 -27.14 -1.41 -16.77
C ARG A 352 -26.62 -0.23 -17.57
N LYS A 353 -26.53 0.94 -16.96
CA LYS A 353 -25.90 2.11 -17.58
C LYS A 353 -24.38 1.97 -17.56
N VAL A 354 -23.78 2.06 -18.73
CA VAL A 354 -22.32 1.98 -18.95
C VAL A 354 -21.84 3.29 -19.55
N PHE A 355 -20.64 3.77 -19.13
CA PHE A 355 -19.98 4.93 -19.71
C PHE A 355 -18.55 4.53 -20.09
N GLU A 356 -18.17 4.77 -21.36
CA GLU A 356 -16.85 4.48 -21.88
C GLU A 356 -16.22 5.71 -22.53
N ARG A 357 -14.91 5.83 -22.40
CA ARG A 357 -14.17 6.94 -23.03
C ARG A 357 -13.88 6.60 -24.50
N LEU A 358 -14.23 7.51 -25.40
CA LEU A 358 -13.91 7.46 -26.82
C LEU A 358 -12.89 8.55 -27.17
N LEU A 359 -11.87 8.23 -27.93
CA LEU A 359 -11.01 9.19 -28.62
C LEU A 359 -11.39 9.21 -30.09
N LYS A 360 -11.87 10.35 -30.57
CA LYS A 360 -12.24 10.63 -31.97
C LYS A 360 -11.14 11.47 -32.62
N TYR A 361 -10.68 11.10 -33.80
CA TYR A 361 -9.69 11.85 -34.59
C TYR A 361 -10.19 12.16 -36.00
#